data_21e1d593133b71b3037b1bee4575e71f
#
_entry.id   21e1d593133b71b3037b1bee4575e71f
#
_cell.length_a   1.000
_cell.length_b   1.000
_cell.length_c   1.000
_cell.angle_alpha   90.00
_cell.angle_beta   90.00
_cell.angle_gamma   90.00
#
_symmetry.space_group_name_H-M   'P 1'
#
loop_
_entity.id
_entity.type
_entity.pdbx_description
1 polymer ?
#
loop_
_entity_poly.entity_id
_entity_poly.type
_entity_poly.pdbx_seq_one_letter_code
_entity_poly.pdbx_strand_id
1 'polypeptide(L)'
;MGTSSLSSSGNLIWFITGTSQGFGFELVRAALQRGDSVVATSRTPEKVQKEFSAEADRLLAIPLDLRDPANIAAGVEKAVKRFGRIDVLVNNAGHGLLGAVEEASDSEIKNVFEINVFGLNRLTRAVLPYFRKQHSGHVVNLSSIGGLVGLPGWGIYNATKFAVEGLSEALAAEAAPLGIRVTVVEPGPFRTDFLGGSLTTAKEKIPDYEPTAGQTRQYAIDRNGAQQGDPVLAAEAIIQAITSENPPLHLILGALAYQRAAAKIESLQKDFETWREVALATDFKS
;
A
#
# COMPACT_ATOMS: atom_id res chain seq x y z
N MET A 1 18.99 -3.56 23.28
CA MET A 1 19.53 -4.30 22.13
C MET A 1 19.29 -3.42 20.91
N GLY A 2 20.37 -2.98 20.23
CA GLY A 2 20.27 -2.00 19.16
C GLY A 2 19.52 -2.59 17.97
N THR A 3 18.45 -1.92 17.54
CA THR A 3 17.78 -2.18 16.26
C THR A 3 18.75 -1.82 15.15
N SER A 4 19.20 -2.82 14.36
CA SER A 4 20.06 -2.57 13.22
C SER A 4 19.26 -1.72 12.23
N SER A 5 19.68 -0.46 12.04
CA SER A 5 19.14 0.39 10.97
C SER A 5 19.45 -0.25 9.63
N LEU A 6 18.48 -0.29 8.71
CA LEU A 6 18.76 -0.58 7.31
C LEU A 6 19.78 0.46 6.84
N SER A 7 20.90 0.02 6.25
CA SER A 7 22.03 0.87 5.87
C SER A 7 21.57 2.09 5.07
N SER A 8 22.06 3.27 5.44
CA SER A 8 21.87 4.52 4.68
C SER A 8 22.66 4.53 3.36
N SER A 9 23.62 3.64 3.19
CA SER A 9 24.42 3.44 1.98
C SER A 9 23.92 2.21 1.24
N GLY A 10 23.49 2.31 -0.01
CA GLY A 10 22.97 1.34 -0.96
C GLY A 10 23.14 -0.17 -0.70
N ASN A 11 22.67 -1.02 -1.61
CA ASN A 11 22.64 -2.48 -1.56
C ASN A 11 21.47 -3.13 -0.80
N LEU A 12 20.36 -2.41 -0.56
CA LEU A 12 19.12 -3.04 -0.15
C LEU A 12 18.52 -3.85 -1.30
N ILE A 13 17.84 -4.93 -0.95
CA ILE A 13 17.12 -5.76 -1.91
C ILE A 13 15.62 -5.57 -1.69
N TRP A 14 14.99 -4.93 -2.67
CA TRP A 14 13.57 -4.59 -2.66
C TRP A 14 12.76 -5.63 -3.42
N PHE A 15 11.64 -6.05 -2.85
CA PHE A 15 10.62 -6.83 -3.55
C PHE A 15 9.38 -5.94 -3.69
N ILE A 16 9.08 -5.47 -4.91
CA ILE A 16 8.04 -4.48 -5.18
C ILE A 16 6.95 -5.08 -6.06
N THR A 17 5.68 -4.96 -5.66
CA THR A 17 4.54 -5.42 -6.46
C THR A 17 3.88 -4.29 -7.22
N GLY A 18 3.25 -4.61 -8.38
CA GLY A 18 2.52 -3.62 -9.17
C GLY A 18 3.41 -2.58 -9.84
N THR A 19 4.52 -3.02 -10.42
CA THR A 19 5.60 -2.14 -10.91
C THR A 19 5.42 -1.66 -12.35
N SER A 20 4.34 -2.02 -13.05
CA SER A 20 4.15 -1.62 -14.46
C SER A 20 3.90 -0.12 -14.65
N GLN A 21 3.50 0.60 -13.61
CA GLN A 21 3.16 2.03 -13.63
C GLN A 21 3.02 2.62 -12.21
N GLY A 22 2.85 3.95 -12.13
CA GLY A 22 2.56 4.67 -10.89
C GLY A 22 3.64 4.50 -9.81
N PHE A 23 3.23 4.46 -8.55
CA PHE A 23 4.17 4.37 -7.42
C PHE A 23 5.15 3.20 -7.53
N GLY A 24 4.68 2.00 -7.91
CA GLY A 24 5.55 0.84 -8.03
C GLY A 24 6.65 1.03 -9.07
N PHE A 25 6.34 1.69 -10.18
CA PHE A 25 7.31 2.00 -11.23
C PHE A 25 8.35 3.02 -10.76
N GLU A 26 7.91 4.10 -10.11
CA GLU A 26 8.81 5.15 -9.62
C GLU A 26 9.65 4.66 -8.42
N LEU A 27 9.12 3.77 -7.59
CA LEU A 27 9.90 3.11 -6.54
C LEU A 27 11.02 2.21 -7.12
N VAL A 28 10.74 1.48 -8.20
CA VAL A 28 11.79 0.72 -8.92
C VAL A 28 12.88 1.67 -9.41
N ARG A 29 12.50 2.76 -10.07
CA ARG A 29 13.43 3.79 -10.57
C ARG A 29 14.30 4.35 -9.44
N ALA A 30 13.66 4.83 -8.39
CA ALA A 30 14.36 5.48 -7.27
C ALA A 30 15.29 4.50 -6.52
N ALA A 31 14.87 3.26 -6.29
CA ALA A 31 15.71 2.24 -5.66
C ALA A 31 16.94 1.90 -6.53
N LEU A 32 16.76 1.71 -7.85
CA LEU A 32 17.87 1.45 -8.77
C LEU A 32 18.84 2.64 -8.86
N GLN A 33 18.34 3.88 -8.88
CA GLN A 33 19.18 5.10 -8.87
C GLN A 33 20.00 5.22 -7.59
N ARG A 34 19.45 4.77 -6.46
CA ARG A 34 20.17 4.71 -5.18
C ARG A 34 21.30 3.67 -5.15
N GLY A 35 21.35 2.76 -6.12
CA GLY A 35 22.30 1.65 -6.18
C GLY A 35 21.78 0.33 -5.59
N ASP A 36 20.53 0.28 -5.22
CA ASP A 36 19.87 -0.92 -4.67
C ASP A 36 19.55 -1.96 -5.75
N SER A 37 19.20 -3.19 -5.32
CA SER A 37 18.69 -4.24 -6.18
C SER A 37 17.19 -4.38 -6.04
N VAL A 38 16.49 -4.68 -7.13
CA VAL A 38 15.02 -4.71 -7.16
C VAL A 38 14.49 -5.98 -7.81
N VAL A 39 13.58 -6.65 -7.11
CA VAL A 39 12.65 -7.62 -7.68
C VAL A 39 11.37 -6.87 -8.01
N ALA A 40 11.16 -6.58 -9.28
CA ALA A 40 10.00 -5.86 -9.78
C ALA A 40 8.95 -6.85 -10.28
N THR A 41 7.75 -6.82 -9.69
CA THR A 41 6.72 -7.78 -10.07
C THR A 41 5.45 -7.11 -10.59
N SER A 42 4.91 -7.67 -11.66
CA SER A 42 3.65 -7.26 -12.26
C SER A 42 3.07 -8.41 -13.11
N ARG A 43 1.89 -8.24 -13.68
CA ARG A 43 1.35 -9.19 -14.66
C ARG A 43 2.07 -9.14 -15.99
N THR A 44 2.71 -7.99 -16.31
CA THR A 44 3.42 -7.71 -17.56
C THR A 44 4.78 -7.08 -17.23
N PRO A 45 5.79 -7.87 -16.81
CA PRO A 45 7.09 -7.35 -16.35
C PRO A 45 7.96 -6.78 -17.46
N GLU A 46 7.65 -7.07 -18.74
CA GLU A 46 8.47 -6.72 -19.92
C GLU A 46 8.68 -5.21 -20.04
N LYS A 47 7.70 -4.41 -19.63
CA LYS A 47 7.79 -2.95 -19.64
C LYS A 47 8.91 -2.46 -18.70
N VAL A 48 8.93 -2.99 -17.49
CA VAL A 48 9.94 -2.64 -16.47
C VAL A 48 11.31 -3.14 -16.90
N GLN A 49 11.39 -4.37 -17.41
CA GLN A 49 12.63 -4.96 -17.90
C GLN A 49 13.23 -4.15 -19.05
N LYS A 50 12.41 -3.65 -19.96
CA LYS A 50 12.86 -2.81 -21.09
C LYS A 50 13.34 -1.45 -20.62
N GLU A 51 12.56 -0.79 -19.76
CA GLU A 51 12.88 0.55 -19.26
C GLU A 51 14.18 0.62 -18.48
N PHE A 52 14.44 -0.39 -17.64
CA PHE A 52 15.61 -0.45 -16.78
C PHE A 52 16.62 -1.51 -17.25
N SER A 53 16.78 -1.65 -18.56
CA SER A 53 17.68 -2.64 -19.16
C SER A 53 19.17 -2.37 -18.86
N ALA A 54 19.54 -1.12 -18.59
CA ALA A 54 20.90 -0.75 -18.17
C ALA A 54 21.25 -1.27 -16.76
N GLU A 55 20.23 -1.54 -15.92
CA GLU A 55 20.38 -2.03 -14.55
C GLU A 55 20.12 -3.53 -14.42
N ALA A 56 20.23 -4.30 -15.51
CA ALA A 56 19.88 -5.72 -15.55
C ALA A 56 20.58 -6.58 -14.48
N ASP A 57 21.78 -6.21 -14.03
CA ASP A 57 22.49 -6.91 -12.96
C ASP A 57 21.82 -6.75 -11.59
N ARG A 58 21.11 -5.64 -11.38
CA ARG A 58 20.43 -5.29 -10.13
C ARG A 58 18.91 -5.39 -10.22
N LEU A 59 18.35 -5.73 -11.40
CA LEU A 59 16.93 -5.87 -11.63
C LEU A 59 16.55 -7.33 -11.90
N LEU A 60 15.52 -7.81 -11.21
CA LEU A 60 14.83 -9.05 -11.56
C LEU A 60 13.35 -8.74 -11.81
N ALA A 61 12.95 -8.62 -13.05
CA ALA A 61 11.55 -8.41 -13.41
C ALA A 61 10.86 -9.76 -13.66
N ILE A 62 9.80 -10.08 -12.89
CA ILE A 62 9.10 -11.37 -12.98
C ILE A 62 7.58 -11.21 -12.96
N PRO A 63 6.85 -12.09 -13.67
CA PRO A 63 5.38 -12.11 -13.54
C PRO A 63 4.97 -12.61 -12.16
N LEU A 64 3.95 -11.93 -11.57
CA LEU A 64 3.38 -12.32 -10.28
C LEU A 64 1.87 -12.07 -10.27
N ASP A 65 1.11 -13.12 -9.96
CA ASP A 65 -0.32 -13.04 -9.64
C ASP A 65 -0.52 -13.24 -8.14
N LEU A 66 -0.99 -12.21 -7.46
CA LEU A 66 -1.24 -12.24 -6.01
C LEU A 66 -2.43 -13.12 -5.59
N ARG A 67 -3.21 -13.63 -6.56
CA ARG A 67 -4.29 -14.58 -6.30
C ARG A 67 -3.79 -16.02 -6.21
N ASP A 68 -2.59 -16.30 -6.73
CA ASP A 68 -2.02 -17.65 -6.80
C ASP A 68 -0.90 -17.82 -5.74
N PRO A 69 -1.16 -18.56 -4.64
CA PRO A 69 -0.17 -18.82 -3.60
C PRO A 69 1.09 -19.54 -4.12
N ALA A 70 0.96 -20.43 -5.10
CA ALA A 70 2.11 -21.13 -5.67
C ALA A 70 2.99 -20.20 -6.50
N ASN A 71 2.37 -19.30 -7.27
CA ASN A 71 3.08 -18.27 -8.02
C ASN A 71 3.81 -17.27 -7.09
N ILE A 72 3.18 -16.91 -5.96
CA ILE A 72 3.81 -16.08 -4.92
C ILE A 72 5.05 -16.77 -4.34
N ALA A 73 4.92 -18.04 -3.91
CA ALA A 73 6.03 -18.80 -3.33
C ALA A 73 7.20 -18.90 -4.31
N ALA A 74 6.93 -19.27 -5.57
CA ALA A 74 7.95 -19.34 -6.63
C ALA A 74 8.61 -17.98 -6.91
N GLY A 75 7.85 -16.87 -6.85
CA GLY A 75 8.38 -15.52 -7.01
C GLY A 75 9.36 -15.12 -5.90
N VAL A 76 9.01 -15.42 -4.64
CA VAL A 76 9.88 -15.17 -3.48
C VAL A 76 11.15 -16.03 -3.54
N GLU A 77 11.02 -17.32 -3.89
CA GLU A 77 12.19 -18.20 -4.06
C GLU A 77 13.14 -17.71 -5.16
N LYS A 78 12.61 -17.26 -6.31
CA LYS A 78 13.41 -16.65 -7.39
C LYS A 78 14.17 -15.41 -6.91
N ALA A 79 13.52 -14.55 -6.12
CA ALA A 79 14.14 -13.37 -5.55
C ALA A 79 15.32 -13.73 -4.64
N VAL A 80 15.11 -14.66 -3.71
CA VAL A 80 16.14 -15.13 -2.78
C VAL A 80 17.26 -15.87 -3.50
N LYS A 81 16.94 -16.69 -4.51
CA LYS A 81 17.95 -17.35 -5.35
C LYS A 81 18.83 -16.36 -6.10
N ARG A 82 18.26 -15.25 -6.58
CA ARG A 82 18.97 -14.23 -7.37
C ARG A 82 19.85 -13.32 -6.51
N PHE A 83 19.35 -12.89 -5.36
CA PHE A 83 20.01 -11.86 -4.55
C PHE A 83 20.42 -12.31 -3.15
N GLY A 84 20.11 -13.55 -2.74
CA GLY A 84 20.48 -14.12 -1.45
C GLY A 84 19.56 -13.75 -0.29
N ARG A 85 18.85 -12.62 -0.39
CA ARG A 85 17.97 -12.09 0.66
C ARG A 85 16.89 -11.16 0.10
N ILE A 86 15.99 -10.74 0.95
CA ILE A 86 15.07 -9.60 0.72
C ILE A 86 15.21 -8.69 1.94
N ASP A 87 15.32 -7.37 1.74
CA ASP A 87 15.40 -6.39 2.83
C ASP A 87 14.12 -5.60 3.00
N VAL A 88 13.47 -5.26 1.88
CA VAL A 88 12.24 -4.47 1.86
C VAL A 88 11.20 -5.16 0.99
N LEU A 89 10.03 -5.40 1.55
CA LEU A 89 8.84 -5.84 0.83
C LEU A 89 7.91 -4.65 0.62
N VAL A 90 7.60 -4.28 -0.62
CA VAL A 90 6.63 -3.23 -0.94
C VAL A 90 5.37 -3.85 -1.56
N ASN A 91 4.33 -3.92 -0.77
CA ASN A 91 2.99 -4.31 -1.20
C ASN A 91 2.28 -3.09 -1.82
N ASN A 92 2.57 -2.82 -3.09
CA ASN A 92 2.02 -1.68 -3.82
C ASN A 92 0.87 -2.09 -4.76
N ALA A 93 0.83 -3.32 -5.23
CA ALA A 93 -0.23 -3.77 -6.14
C ALA A 93 -1.62 -3.62 -5.51
N GLY A 94 -2.53 -3.00 -6.24
CA GLY A 94 -3.90 -2.78 -5.80
C GLY A 94 -4.71 -2.08 -6.87
N HIS A 95 -6.02 -2.06 -6.71
CA HIS A 95 -6.95 -1.35 -7.60
C HIS A 95 -8.12 -0.76 -6.83
N GLY A 96 -8.79 0.22 -7.44
CA GLY A 96 -9.97 0.87 -6.88
C GLY A 96 -11.28 0.22 -7.34
N LEU A 97 -12.30 0.34 -6.50
CA LEU A 97 -13.69 0.12 -6.87
C LEU A 97 -14.48 1.37 -6.50
N LEU A 98 -15.11 2.00 -7.49
CA LEU A 98 -15.85 3.24 -7.37
C LEU A 98 -17.34 2.97 -7.55
N GLY A 99 -18.15 3.34 -6.58
CA GLY A 99 -19.60 3.18 -6.51
C GLY A 99 -20.11 3.40 -5.10
N ALA A 100 -21.40 3.65 -4.94
CA ALA A 100 -22.03 3.60 -3.63
C ALA A 100 -21.89 2.17 -3.04
N VAL A 101 -21.97 2.06 -1.72
CA VAL A 101 -21.86 0.75 -1.05
C VAL A 101 -22.89 -0.25 -1.58
N GLU A 102 -24.09 0.22 -1.86
CA GLU A 102 -25.21 -0.59 -2.36
C GLU A 102 -25.07 -0.96 -3.85
N GLU A 103 -24.34 -0.16 -4.63
CA GLU A 103 -24.12 -0.40 -6.07
C GLU A 103 -23.13 -1.54 -6.34
N ALA A 104 -22.26 -1.86 -5.38
CA ALA A 104 -21.21 -2.85 -5.58
C ALA A 104 -21.75 -4.29 -5.44
N SER A 105 -21.62 -5.10 -6.47
CA SER A 105 -21.96 -6.52 -6.42
C SER A 105 -20.96 -7.31 -5.55
N ASP A 106 -21.40 -8.46 -5.01
CA ASP A 106 -20.58 -9.40 -4.25
C ASP A 106 -19.29 -9.79 -5.00
N SER A 107 -19.38 -9.97 -6.31
CA SER A 107 -18.23 -10.36 -7.14
C SER A 107 -17.22 -9.23 -7.28
N GLU A 108 -17.66 -7.98 -7.41
CA GLU A 108 -16.79 -6.81 -7.45
C GLU A 108 -16.11 -6.58 -6.10
N ILE A 109 -16.87 -6.72 -5.00
CA ILE A 109 -16.34 -6.63 -3.63
C ILE A 109 -15.25 -7.71 -3.42
N LYS A 110 -15.56 -8.98 -3.69
CA LYS A 110 -14.60 -10.08 -3.54
C LYS A 110 -13.32 -9.85 -4.36
N ASN A 111 -13.45 -9.34 -5.59
CA ASN A 111 -12.31 -9.11 -6.47
C ASN A 111 -11.36 -8.02 -5.95
N VAL A 112 -11.88 -6.90 -5.43
CA VAL A 112 -11.03 -5.85 -4.87
C VAL A 112 -10.36 -6.28 -3.55
N PHE A 113 -11.07 -7.02 -2.69
CA PHE A 113 -10.50 -7.61 -1.49
C PHE A 113 -9.44 -8.66 -1.79
N GLU A 114 -9.65 -9.46 -2.83
CA GLU A 114 -8.73 -10.52 -3.23
C GLU A 114 -7.31 -10.00 -3.53
N ILE A 115 -7.20 -8.86 -4.18
CA ILE A 115 -5.90 -8.25 -4.50
C ILE A 115 -5.41 -7.37 -3.34
N ASN A 116 -6.26 -6.42 -2.90
CA ASN A 116 -5.81 -5.36 -1.98
C ASN A 116 -5.53 -5.87 -0.56
N VAL A 117 -6.19 -6.97 -0.16
CA VAL A 117 -6.10 -7.50 1.22
C VAL A 117 -5.51 -8.91 1.23
N PHE A 118 -6.16 -9.86 0.58
CA PHE A 118 -5.74 -11.26 0.68
C PHE A 118 -4.43 -11.52 -0.06
N GLY A 119 -4.24 -10.93 -1.24
CA GLY A 119 -2.99 -11.04 -2.01
C GLY A 119 -1.82 -10.40 -1.28
N LEU A 120 -2.01 -9.20 -0.74
CA LEU A 120 -1.03 -8.52 0.11
C LEU A 120 -0.62 -9.39 1.30
N ASN A 121 -1.60 -9.94 2.02
CA ASN A 121 -1.35 -10.78 3.20
C ASN A 121 -0.64 -12.10 2.81
N ARG A 122 -1.01 -12.75 1.71
CA ARG A 122 -0.31 -13.96 1.21
C ARG A 122 1.16 -13.69 0.94
N LEU A 123 1.47 -12.61 0.23
CA LEU A 123 2.84 -12.25 -0.09
C LEU A 123 3.63 -11.88 1.17
N THR A 124 3.04 -11.10 2.08
CA THR A 124 3.67 -10.76 3.37
C THR A 124 4.02 -12.04 4.13
N ARG A 125 3.08 -12.99 4.25
CA ARG A 125 3.32 -14.28 4.91
C ARG A 125 4.40 -15.13 4.22
N ALA A 126 4.54 -15.04 2.90
CA ALA A 126 5.58 -15.75 2.16
C ALA A 126 6.98 -15.16 2.40
N VAL A 127 7.09 -13.85 2.64
CA VAL A 127 8.38 -13.15 2.88
C VAL A 127 8.81 -13.17 4.35
N LEU A 128 7.87 -13.10 5.30
CA LEU A 128 8.15 -13.04 6.74
C LEU A 128 9.10 -14.13 7.27
N PRO A 129 9.08 -15.41 6.82
CA PRO A 129 10.06 -16.41 7.25
C PRO A 129 11.52 -16.03 6.95
N TYR A 130 11.74 -15.36 5.82
CA TYR A 130 13.08 -14.87 5.46
C TYR A 130 13.50 -13.71 6.35
N PHE A 131 12.63 -12.73 6.60
CA PHE A 131 12.88 -11.63 7.51
C PHE A 131 13.17 -12.11 8.94
N ARG A 132 12.38 -13.09 9.44
CA ARG A 132 12.64 -13.70 10.76
C ARG A 132 14.01 -14.37 10.83
N LYS A 133 14.40 -15.12 9.80
CA LYS A 133 15.73 -15.74 9.74
C LYS A 133 16.87 -14.73 9.69
N GLN A 134 16.63 -13.58 9.05
CA GLN A 134 17.59 -12.49 8.93
C GLN A 134 17.66 -11.62 10.20
N HIS A 135 16.66 -11.72 11.11
CA HIS A 135 16.42 -10.79 12.21
C HIS A 135 16.38 -9.33 11.74
N SER A 136 15.94 -9.11 10.52
CA SER A 136 15.78 -7.79 9.90
C SER A 136 14.85 -7.86 8.70
N GLY A 137 14.16 -6.77 8.42
CA GLY A 137 13.30 -6.61 7.27
C GLY A 137 12.39 -5.41 7.44
N HIS A 138 11.82 -4.94 6.32
CA HIS A 138 10.86 -3.87 6.35
C HIS A 138 9.67 -4.19 5.42
N VAL A 139 8.47 -4.25 5.98
CA VAL A 139 7.23 -4.38 5.21
C VAL A 139 6.66 -2.99 4.97
N VAL A 140 6.43 -2.64 3.72
CA VAL A 140 5.84 -1.37 3.28
C VAL A 140 4.52 -1.65 2.60
N ASN A 141 3.42 -1.22 3.20
CA ASN A 141 2.09 -1.45 2.67
C ASN A 141 1.52 -0.15 2.09
N LEU A 142 1.24 -0.14 0.78
CA LEU A 142 0.55 0.99 0.13
C LEU A 142 -0.94 0.94 0.49
N SER A 143 -1.29 1.72 1.49
CA SER A 143 -2.66 2.03 1.86
C SER A 143 -3.20 3.21 1.03
N SER A 144 -3.84 4.14 1.65
CA SER A 144 -4.41 5.37 1.09
C SER A 144 -4.89 6.25 2.24
N ILE A 145 -5.07 7.54 2.02
CA ILE A 145 -5.92 8.36 2.91
C ILE A 145 -7.31 7.73 3.12
N GLY A 146 -7.77 6.95 2.13
CA GLY A 146 -8.98 6.14 2.22
C GLY A 146 -8.90 4.95 3.19
N GLY A 147 -7.74 4.66 3.78
CA GLY A 147 -7.57 3.74 4.91
C GLY A 147 -7.83 4.37 6.27
N LEU A 148 -7.84 5.70 6.34
CA LEU A 148 -8.12 6.47 7.55
C LEU A 148 -9.49 7.17 7.51
N VAL A 149 -9.95 7.52 6.30
CA VAL A 149 -11.18 8.30 6.09
C VAL A 149 -12.09 7.62 5.08
N GLY A 150 -13.36 7.37 5.46
CA GLY A 150 -14.39 6.93 4.53
C GLY A 150 -14.84 8.08 3.62
N LEU A 151 -14.89 7.83 2.32
CA LEU A 151 -15.27 8.82 1.30
C LEU A 151 -16.47 8.30 0.49
N PRO A 152 -17.48 9.15 0.21
CA PRO A 152 -18.62 8.76 -0.65
C PRO A 152 -18.14 8.19 -1.99
N GLY A 153 -18.74 7.10 -2.43
CA GLY A 153 -18.38 6.40 -3.67
C GLY A 153 -17.13 5.53 -3.59
N TRP A 154 -16.40 5.58 -2.49
CA TRP A 154 -15.19 4.76 -2.26
C TRP A 154 -15.37 3.72 -1.15
N GLY A 155 -16.57 3.51 -0.63
CA GLY A 155 -16.83 2.72 0.57
C GLY A 155 -16.14 1.36 0.59
N ILE A 156 -16.31 0.56 -0.47
CA ILE A 156 -15.71 -0.79 -0.57
C ILE A 156 -14.18 -0.71 -0.71
N TYR A 157 -13.65 0.21 -1.52
CA TYR A 157 -12.21 0.44 -1.61
C TYR A 157 -11.65 0.91 -0.26
N ASN A 158 -12.31 1.86 0.41
CA ASN A 158 -11.91 2.29 1.75
C ASN A 158 -11.85 1.11 2.71
N ALA A 159 -12.86 0.23 2.72
CA ALA A 159 -12.86 -0.96 3.57
C ALA A 159 -11.61 -1.84 3.35
N THR A 160 -11.15 -2.01 2.10
CA THR A 160 -9.89 -2.74 1.84
C THR A 160 -8.69 -2.03 2.44
N LYS A 161 -8.65 -0.70 2.39
CA LYS A 161 -7.53 0.08 2.92
C LYS A 161 -7.54 0.15 4.45
N PHE A 162 -8.71 0.26 5.09
CA PHE A 162 -8.85 0.07 6.54
C PHE A 162 -8.39 -1.32 7.00
N ALA A 163 -8.67 -2.36 6.22
CA ALA A 163 -8.15 -3.70 6.52
C ALA A 163 -6.61 -3.76 6.44
N VAL A 164 -5.99 -3.06 5.48
CA VAL A 164 -4.53 -2.95 5.37
C VAL A 164 -3.94 -2.19 6.57
N GLU A 165 -4.59 -1.11 7.05
CA GLU A 165 -4.16 -0.40 8.26
C GLU A 165 -4.13 -1.34 9.46
N GLY A 166 -5.26 -1.97 9.80
CA GLY A 166 -5.34 -2.85 10.97
C GLY A 166 -4.38 -4.04 10.91
N LEU A 167 -4.20 -4.66 9.72
CA LEU A 167 -3.20 -5.71 9.52
C LEU A 167 -1.77 -5.20 9.75
N SER A 168 -1.48 -3.98 9.33
CA SER A 168 -0.14 -3.40 9.41
C SER A 168 0.22 -3.00 10.83
N GLU A 169 -0.70 -2.38 11.57
CA GLU A 169 -0.53 -2.03 12.97
C GLU A 169 -0.28 -3.28 13.83
N ALA A 170 -1.11 -4.33 13.63
CA ALA A 170 -0.92 -5.59 14.33
C ALA A 170 0.43 -6.23 14.00
N LEU A 171 0.79 -6.30 12.72
CA LEU A 171 2.08 -6.85 12.27
C LEU A 171 3.26 -6.05 12.83
N ALA A 172 3.16 -4.73 12.91
CA ALA A 172 4.21 -3.88 13.48
C ALA A 172 4.51 -4.26 14.94
N ALA A 173 3.46 -4.45 15.75
CA ALA A 173 3.60 -4.87 17.15
C ALA A 173 4.14 -6.30 17.27
N GLU A 174 3.64 -7.24 16.47
CA GLU A 174 4.04 -8.65 16.49
C GLU A 174 5.49 -8.87 16.02
N ALA A 175 5.94 -8.10 15.02
CA ALA A 175 7.20 -8.32 14.33
C ALA A 175 8.35 -7.45 14.86
N ALA A 176 8.08 -6.41 15.64
CA ALA A 176 9.11 -5.56 16.24
C ALA A 176 10.16 -6.32 17.05
N PRO A 177 9.80 -7.29 17.93
CA PRO A 177 10.80 -8.08 18.69
C PRO A 177 11.69 -8.94 17.78
N LEU A 178 11.29 -9.17 16.54
CA LEU A 178 12.03 -9.96 15.55
C LEU A 178 12.96 -9.10 14.67
N GLY A 179 13.04 -7.77 14.94
CA GLY A 179 13.82 -6.83 14.13
C GLY A 179 13.16 -6.46 12.79
N ILE A 180 11.87 -6.74 12.63
CA ILE A 180 11.11 -6.44 11.40
C ILE A 180 10.30 -5.17 11.63
N ARG A 181 10.38 -4.24 10.69
CA ARG A 181 9.68 -2.96 10.70
C ARG A 181 8.50 -2.98 9.74
N VAL A 182 7.53 -2.13 10.01
CA VAL A 182 6.37 -1.94 9.13
C VAL A 182 6.14 -0.45 8.92
N THR A 183 5.87 -0.05 7.69
CA THR A 183 5.41 1.30 7.35
C THR A 183 4.16 1.18 6.47
N VAL A 184 3.11 1.88 6.86
CA VAL A 184 1.92 2.08 6.03
C VAL A 184 2.05 3.42 5.34
N VAL A 185 1.89 3.42 4.03
CA VAL A 185 1.94 4.65 3.23
C VAL A 185 0.51 5.04 2.86
N GLU A 186 0.11 6.25 3.23
CA GLU A 186 -1.26 6.77 3.09
C GLU A 186 -1.30 7.96 2.11
N PRO A 187 -1.17 7.71 0.79
CA PRO A 187 -1.19 8.79 -0.18
C PRO A 187 -2.59 9.38 -0.37
N GLY A 188 -2.62 10.67 -0.63
CA GLY A 188 -3.76 11.37 -1.23
C GLY A 188 -3.83 11.13 -2.75
N PRO A 189 -4.42 12.07 -3.51
CA PRO A 189 -4.48 11.98 -4.97
C PRO A 189 -3.12 12.33 -5.60
N PHE A 190 -2.47 11.34 -6.16
CA PHE A 190 -1.22 11.45 -6.93
C PHE A 190 -1.47 11.20 -8.41
N ARG A 191 -0.68 11.84 -9.28
CA ARG A 191 -0.79 11.72 -10.74
C ARG A 191 -0.19 10.39 -11.22
N THR A 192 -0.98 9.33 -11.04
CA THR A 192 -0.71 7.97 -11.50
C THR A 192 -1.89 7.51 -12.37
N ASP A 193 -1.78 6.33 -12.97
CA ASP A 193 -2.89 5.71 -13.70
C ASP A 193 -3.97 5.08 -12.79
N PHE A 194 -4.00 5.45 -11.50
CA PHE A 194 -4.95 4.88 -10.54
C PHE A 194 -6.41 5.19 -10.90
N LEU A 195 -6.70 6.42 -11.33
CA LEU A 195 -8.05 6.80 -11.78
C LEU A 195 -8.36 6.35 -13.22
N GLY A 196 -7.37 5.78 -13.92
CA GLY A 196 -7.50 5.18 -15.24
C GLY A 196 -7.56 3.65 -15.19
N GLY A 197 -6.48 2.99 -15.62
CA GLY A 197 -6.42 1.53 -15.78
C GLY A 197 -6.49 0.71 -14.48
N SER A 198 -6.31 1.34 -13.30
CA SER A 198 -6.38 0.67 -12.01
C SER A 198 -7.69 0.95 -11.25
N LEU A 199 -8.68 1.57 -11.89
CA LEU A 199 -9.98 1.84 -11.30
C LEU A 199 -11.06 1.04 -12.03
N THR A 200 -11.87 0.31 -11.28
CA THR A 200 -13.13 -0.26 -11.74
C THR A 200 -14.29 0.54 -11.16
N THR A 201 -15.39 0.65 -11.90
CA THR A 201 -16.61 1.28 -11.42
C THR A 201 -17.68 0.19 -11.27
N ALA A 202 -18.46 0.24 -10.20
CA ALA A 202 -19.60 -0.65 -10.01
C ALA A 202 -20.52 -0.60 -11.24
N LYS A 203 -20.97 -1.75 -11.69
CA LYS A 203 -21.80 -1.86 -12.91
C LYS A 203 -23.18 -1.29 -12.69
N GLU A 204 -23.78 -1.56 -11.54
CA GLU A 204 -25.05 -1.01 -11.13
C GLU A 204 -24.88 0.46 -10.76
N LYS A 205 -25.88 1.27 -11.11
CA LYS A 205 -25.97 2.69 -10.73
C LYS A 205 -27.38 2.97 -10.25
N ILE A 206 -27.48 3.42 -9.01
CA ILE A 206 -28.74 3.74 -8.36
C ILE A 206 -28.90 5.27 -8.40
N PRO A 207 -29.97 5.79 -9.02
CA PRO A 207 -30.16 7.24 -9.19
C PRO A 207 -30.12 8.05 -7.88
N ASP A 208 -30.55 7.45 -6.76
CA ASP A 208 -30.58 8.09 -5.45
C ASP A 208 -29.16 8.44 -4.94
N TYR A 209 -28.12 7.76 -5.42
CA TYR A 209 -26.70 8.05 -5.10
C TYR A 209 -26.01 8.99 -6.09
N GLU A 210 -26.71 9.51 -7.10
CA GLU A 210 -26.10 10.44 -8.04
C GLU A 210 -25.56 11.73 -7.38
N PRO A 211 -26.22 12.31 -6.34
CA PRO A 211 -25.69 13.48 -5.62
C PRO A 211 -24.44 13.20 -4.79
N THR A 212 -24.05 11.94 -4.57
CA THR A 212 -22.90 11.53 -3.75
C THR A 212 -21.90 10.70 -4.56
N ALA A 213 -22.14 9.39 -4.72
CA ALA A 213 -21.25 8.52 -5.49
C ALA A 213 -21.16 8.92 -6.98
N GLY A 214 -22.24 9.45 -7.56
CA GLY A 214 -22.26 9.99 -8.92
C GLY A 214 -21.29 11.15 -9.08
N GLN A 215 -21.30 12.12 -8.17
CA GLN A 215 -20.35 13.23 -8.18
C GLN A 215 -18.90 12.74 -8.03
N THR A 216 -18.67 11.71 -7.23
CA THR A 216 -17.34 11.12 -7.10
C THR A 216 -16.88 10.42 -8.38
N ARG A 217 -17.80 9.74 -9.10
CA ARG A 217 -17.54 9.19 -10.44
C ARG A 217 -17.11 10.28 -11.43
N GLN A 218 -17.87 11.38 -11.45
CA GLN A 218 -17.54 12.52 -12.33
C GLN A 218 -16.19 13.13 -11.96
N TYR A 219 -15.93 13.35 -10.67
CA TYR A 219 -14.64 13.83 -10.18
C TYR A 219 -13.46 12.93 -10.63
N ALA A 220 -13.63 11.61 -10.57
CA ALA A 220 -12.58 10.68 -11.00
C ALA A 220 -12.26 10.82 -12.50
N ILE A 221 -13.27 11.05 -13.33
CA ILE A 221 -13.10 11.29 -14.76
C ILE A 221 -12.37 12.63 -14.99
N ASP A 222 -12.85 13.70 -14.38
CA ASP A 222 -12.36 15.07 -14.59
C ASP A 222 -10.93 15.28 -14.09
N ARG A 223 -10.53 14.52 -13.07
CA ARG A 223 -9.23 14.65 -12.39
C ARG A 223 -8.20 13.62 -12.81
N ASN A 224 -8.54 12.69 -13.68
CA ASN A 224 -7.56 11.71 -14.17
C ASN A 224 -6.43 12.41 -14.93
N GLY A 225 -5.19 12.23 -14.48
CA GLY A 225 -4.00 12.89 -15.02
C GLY A 225 -3.77 14.34 -14.53
N ALA A 226 -4.71 14.89 -13.73
CA ALA A 226 -4.61 16.25 -13.16
C ALA A 226 -4.50 16.28 -11.64
N GLN A 227 -4.18 15.15 -11.02
CA GLN A 227 -3.94 15.07 -9.58
C GLN A 227 -2.71 15.90 -9.19
N GLN A 228 -2.73 16.45 -7.97
CA GLN A 228 -1.68 17.38 -7.50
C GLN A 228 -0.38 16.68 -7.08
N GLY A 229 -0.46 15.45 -6.57
CA GLY A 229 0.70 14.73 -6.07
C GLY A 229 1.60 14.25 -7.21
N ASP A 230 2.91 14.37 -7.01
CA ASP A 230 3.94 13.86 -7.90
C ASP A 230 4.41 12.47 -7.44
N PRO A 231 4.22 11.40 -8.24
CA PRO A 231 4.62 10.06 -7.85
C PRO A 231 6.14 9.87 -7.74
N VAL A 232 6.95 10.69 -8.41
CA VAL A 232 8.42 10.66 -8.29
C VAL A 232 8.81 11.15 -6.90
N LEU A 233 8.31 12.31 -6.48
CA LEU A 233 8.57 12.85 -5.14
C LEU A 233 8.02 11.94 -4.04
N ALA A 234 6.90 11.26 -4.29
CA ALA A 234 6.37 10.27 -3.35
C ALA A 234 7.29 9.05 -3.19
N ALA A 235 7.85 8.54 -4.30
CA ALA A 235 8.78 7.41 -4.24
C ALA A 235 10.06 7.80 -3.47
N GLU A 236 10.60 8.99 -3.68
CA GLU A 236 11.73 9.53 -2.94
C GLU A 236 11.42 9.66 -1.44
N ALA A 237 10.26 10.21 -1.08
CA ALA A 237 9.81 10.34 0.30
C ALA A 237 9.64 8.97 1.00
N ILE A 238 9.10 7.97 0.30
CA ILE A 238 8.97 6.60 0.80
C ILE A 238 10.35 6.01 1.07
N ILE A 239 11.28 6.10 0.13
CA ILE A 239 12.65 5.60 0.31
C ILE A 239 13.33 6.32 1.48
N GLN A 240 13.24 7.64 1.55
CA GLN A 240 13.78 8.43 2.65
C GLN A 240 13.24 7.97 4.01
N ALA A 241 11.94 7.77 4.13
CA ALA A 241 11.31 7.30 5.36
C ALA A 241 11.80 5.91 5.76
N ILE A 242 11.82 4.96 4.82
CA ILE A 242 12.20 3.56 5.06
C ILE A 242 13.67 3.41 5.43
N THR A 243 14.55 4.24 4.84
CA THR A 243 15.99 4.21 5.10
C THR A 243 16.42 5.11 6.25
N SER A 244 15.50 5.81 6.89
CA SER A 244 15.78 6.59 8.09
C SER A 244 16.10 5.70 9.28
N GLU A 245 16.74 6.25 10.30
CA GLU A 245 17.04 5.53 11.54
C GLU A 245 15.77 5.04 12.25
N ASN A 246 14.73 5.89 12.26
CA ASN A 246 13.44 5.62 12.90
C ASN A 246 12.31 5.77 11.88
N PRO A 247 12.05 4.74 11.04
CA PRO A 247 10.96 4.78 10.07
C PRO A 247 9.61 4.91 10.77
N PRO A 248 8.70 5.75 10.25
CA PRO A 248 7.36 5.87 10.82
C PRO A 248 6.52 4.62 10.55
N LEU A 249 5.57 4.32 11.43
CA LEU A 249 4.52 3.33 11.14
C LEU A 249 3.55 3.91 10.10
N HIS A 250 3.12 5.16 10.26
CA HIS A 250 2.22 5.86 9.36
C HIS A 250 2.95 6.94 8.57
N LEU A 251 2.89 6.88 7.24
CA LEU A 251 3.51 7.84 6.32
C LEU A 251 2.45 8.47 5.41
N ILE A 252 1.91 9.60 5.84
CA ILE A 252 0.91 10.35 5.06
C ILE A 252 1.61 11.15 3.98
N LEU A 253 1.16 11.00 2.73
CA LEU A 253 1.73 11.71 1.58
C LEU A 253 0.70 12.61 0.89
N GLY A 254 1.10 13.86 0.68
CA GLY A 254 0.31 14.91 0.01
C GLY A 254 -0.53 15.75 0.97
N ALA A 255 -0.62 17.05 0.66
CA ALA A 255 -1.28 18.05 1.52
C ALA A 255 -2.75 17.74 1.82
N LEU A 256 -3.50 17.28 0.81
CA LEU A 256 -4.92 16.91 1.00
C LEU A 256 -5.08 15.69 1.92
N ALA A 257 -4.17 14.71 1.82
CA ALA A 257 -4.19 13.55 2.71
C ALA A 257 -3.91 13.97 4.14
N TYR A 258 -2.90 14.81 4.35
CA TYR A 258 -2.56 15.32 5.67
C TYR A 258 -3.73 16.08 6.32
N GLN A 259 -4.38 16.98 5.57
CA GLN A 259 -5.55 17.73 6.05
C GLN A 259 -6.72 16.80 6.45
N ARG A 260 -7.01 15.80 5.62
CA ARG A 260 -8.09 14.85 5.89
C ARG A 260 -7.80 13.96 7.11
N ALA A 261 -6.56 13.51 7.25
CA ALA A 261 -6.13 12.73 8.41
C ALA A 261 -6.24 13.54 9.70
N ALA A 262 -5.76 14.79 9.70
CA ALA A 262 -5.87 15.69 10.84
C ALA A 262 -7.34 15.92 11.25
N ALA A 263 -8.21 16.24 10.28
CA ALA A 263 -9.64 16.43 10.52
C ALA A 263 -10.32 15.16 11.04
N LYS A 264 -9.91 13.98 10.59
CA LYS A 264 -10.42 12.70 11.10
C LYS A 264 -10.07 12.48 12.56
N ILE A 265 -8.82 12.75 12.95
CA ILE A 265 -8.34 12.62 14.33
C ILE A 265 -9.14 13.56 15.25
N GLU A 266 -9.32 14.82 14.85
CA GLU A 266 -10.11 15.80 15.60
C GLU A 266 -11.58 15.35 15.77
N SER A 267 -12.20 14.84 14.70
CA SER A 267 -13.57 14.31 14.75
C SER A 267 -13.70 13.14 15.73
N LEU A 268 -12.77 12.17 15.67
CA LEU A 268 -12.78 11.03 16.60
C LEU A 268 -12.59 11.47 18.05
N GLN A 269 -11.66 12.38 18.30
CA GLN A 269 -11.41 12.90 19.64
C GLN A 269 -12.67 13.58 20.22
N LYS A 270 -13.38 14.36 19.40
CA LYS A 270 -14.63 14.99 19.79
C LYS A 270 -15.69 13.96 20.15
N ASP A 271 -15.86 12.90 19.34
CA ASP A 271 -16.84 11.86 19.60
C ASP A 271 -16.50 11.10 20.90
N PHE A 272 -15.21 10.76 21.12
CA PHE A 272 -14.78 10.09 22.33
C PHE A 272 -15.02 10.92 23.60
N GLU A 273 -14.71 12.22 23.57
CA GLU A 273 -14.97 13.11 24.70
C GLU A 273 -16.48 13.30 24.95
N THR A 274 -17.29 13.41 23.88
CA THR A 274 -18.74 13.57 24.00
C THR A 274 -19.39 12.38 24.71
N TRP A 275 -18.90 11.16 24.45
CA TRP A 275 -19.49 9.93 24.99
C TRP A 275 -18.66 9.29 26.13
N ARG A 276 -17.66 10.01 26.63
CA ARG A 276 -16.69 9.51 27.62
C ARG A 276 -17.34 8.92 28.86
N GLU A 277 -18.26 9.65 29.48
CA GLU A 277 -18.90 9.20 30.72
C GLU A 277 -19.74 7.93 30.51
N VAL A 278 -20.47 7.87 29.39
CA VAL A 278 -21.24 6.68 29.01
C VAL A 278 -20.31 5.49 28.77
N ALA A 279 -19.23 5.69 28.02
CA ALA A 279 -18.26 4.64 27.72
C ALA A 279 -17.63 4.07 28.99
N LEU A 280 -17.15 4.92 29.90
CA LEU A 280 -16.50 4.49 31.17
C LEU A 280 -17.48 3.83 32.16
N ALA A 281 -18.79 4.09 32.04
CA ALA A 281 -19.80 3.47 32.88
C ALA A 281 -20.14 2.02 32.48
N THR A 282 -19.57 1.49 31.41
CA THR A 282 -19.83 0.11 30.93
C THR A 282 -19.00 -0.96 31.64
N ASP A 283 -18.01 -0.58 32.45
CA ASP A 283 -17.20 -1.53 33.21
C ASP A 283 -17.95 -2.04 34.44
N PHE A 284 -17.61 -3.26 34.85
CA PHE A 284 -18.11 -3.77 36.14
C PHE A 284 -17.62 -2.88 37.28
N LYS A 285 -18.57 -2.50 38.18
CA LYS A 285 -18.19 -1.79 39.40
C LYS A 285 -17.39 -2.76 40.29
N SER A 286 -16.11 -2.46 40.51
CA SER A 286 -15.23 -3.15 41.44
C SER A 286 -15.68 -2.93 42.90
#